data_e53e18e81fb7db3973d267e504c169fa
#
_entry.id   e53e18e81fb7db3973d267e504c169fa
#
_cell.length_a   1.000
_cell.length_b   1.000
_cell.length_c   1.000
_cell.angle_alpha   90.00
_cell.angle_beta   90.00
_cell.angle_gamma   90.00
#
_symmetry.space_group_name_H-M   'P 1'
#
loop_
_entity.id
_entity.type
_entity.pdbx_description
1 polymer ?
#
loop_
_entity_poly.entity_id
_entity_poly.type
_entity_poly.pdbx_seq_one_letter_code
_entity_poly.pdbx_strand_id
1 'polypeptide(L)'
;YRENYYQEAFDLCRQMNQFILTEEQKLQKSLYEQRFQVTKERLEMYIKLKNAAQAQVQLNTLDNLASQAGDEKLSNNLLYTQAGYYYTFGQNEQGDAAFQKLINQYKEKKEYEKVNDCYRNLISIARKANNAPLMERTYDKYIVWTDSVKALTAEDKLGALQQKYDQSLQTIQEKDDKLSVKQYMIVGLITFVVILIAALLFLGFLLLRFIVPVSYT
;
A
#
# COMPACT_ATOMS: atom_id res chain seq x y z
N TYR A 1 -19.65 -41.64 7.11
CA TYR A 1 -18.32 -41.01 7.27
C TYR A 1 -18.35 -39.48 7.08
N ARG A 2 -19.00 -38.92 6.04
CA ARG A 2 -19.04 -37.50 5.80
C ARG A 2 -19.87 -36.70 6.82
N GLU A 3 -21.01 -37.25 7.24
CA GLU A 3 -21.89 -36.59 8.21
C GLU A 3 -21.26 -36.46 9.59
N ASN A 4 -20.56 -37.53 10.05
CA ASN A 4 -19.85 -37.49 11.33
C ASN A 4 -18.73 -36.43 11.34
N TYR A 5 -18.03 -36.28 10.22
CA TYR A 5 -16.97 -35.26 10.09
C TYR A 5 -17.51 -33.82 10.27
N TYR A 6 -18.64 -33.48 9.65
CA TYR A 6 -19.25 -32.17 9.85
C TYR A 6 -19.78 -31.96 11.26
N GLN A 7 -20.35 -33.02 11.88
CA GLN A 7 -20.81 -32.95 13.27
C GLN A 7 -19.65 -32.65 14.23
N GLU A 8 -18.56 -33.34 14.11
CA GLU A 8 -17.34 -33.11 14.90
C GLU A 8 -16.79 -31.70 14.67
N ALA A 9 -16.77 -31.21 13.42
CA ALA A 9 -16.33 -29.85 13.10
C ALA A 9 -17.24 -28.77 13.70
N PHE A 10 -18.57 -28.96 13.69
CA PHE A 10 -19.50 -28.05 14.37
C PHE A 10 -19.33 -28.07 15.90
N ASP A 11 -19.08 -29.24 16.49
CA ASP A 11 -18.81 -29.34 17.91
C ASP A 11 -17.52 -28.65 18.32
N LEU A 12 -16.47 -28.75 17.49
CA LEU A 12 -15.23 -28.02 17.68
C LEU A 12 -15.46 -26.49 17.60
N CYS A 13 -16.19 -26.01 16.61
CA CYS A 13 -16.55 -24.58 16.51
C CYS A 13 -17.34 -24.12 17.75
N ARG A 14 -18.20 -24.97 18.33
CA ARG A 14 -18.93 -24.64 19.56
C ARG A 14 -17.98 -24.52 20.75
N GLN A 15 -17.03 -25.44 20.91
CA GLN A 15 -16.01 -25.38 21.95
C GLN A 15 -15.12 -24.14 21.79
N MET A 16 -14.69 -23.83 20.58
CA MET A 16 -13.90 -22.61 20.30
C MET A 16 -14.68 -21.35 20.68
N ASN A 17 -15.97 -21.25 20.34
CA ASN A 17 -16.80 -20.11 20.75
C ASN A 17 -16.89 -19.98 22.27
N GLN A 18 -17.07 -21.08 23.00
CA GLN A 18 -17.09 -21.05 24.48
C GLN A 18 -15.75 -20.57 25.06
N PHE A 19 -14.65 -21.05 24.49
CA PHE A 19 -13.31 -20.61 24.87
C PHE A 19 -13.11 -19.12 24.63
N ILE A 20 -13.50 -18.61 23.44
CA ILE A 20 -13.40 -17.19 23.10
C ILE A 20 -14.22 -16.34 24.09
N LEU A 21 -15.45 -16.72 24.40
CA LEU A 21 -16.29 -16.01 25.37
C LEU A 21 -15.65 -15.98 26.77
N THR A 22 -15.02 -17.06 27.21
CA THR A 22 -14.30 -17.11 28.47
C THR A 22 -13.10 -16.15 28.48
N GLU A 23 -12.34 -16.13 27.39
CA GLU A 23 -11.19 -15.22 27.26
C GLU A 23 -11.63 -13.74 27.14
N GLU A 24 -12.73 -13.43 26.44
CA GLU A 24 -13.32 -12.08 26.40
C GLU A 24 -13.67 -11.58 27.81
N GLN A 25 -14.24 -12.43 28.64
CA GLN A 25 -14.57 -12.11 30.02
C GLN A 25 -13.33 -11.84 30.89
N LYS A 26 -12.28 -12.66 30.73
CA LYS A 26 -11.01 -12.49 31.45
C LYS A 26 -10.29 -11.21 31.03
N LEU A 27 -10.26 -10.92 29.73
CA LEU A 27 -9.55 -9.80 29.15
C LEU A 27 -10.35 -8.51 29.18
N GLN A 28 -11.64 -8.57 29.49
CA GLN A 28 -12.61 -7.46 29.40
C GLN A 28 -12.54 -6.76 28.03
N LYS A 29 -12.33 -7.54 26.97
CA LYS A 29 -12.14 -7.07 25.59
C LYS A 29 -12.80 -8.04 24.61
N SER A 30 -13.50 -7.49 23.61
CA SER A 30 -14.08 -8.29 22.53
C SER A 30 -13.01 -8.82 21.58
N LEU A 31 -13.09 -10.10 21.27
CA LEU A 31 -12.18 -10.83 20.35
C LEU A 31 -12.86 -11.01 18.98
N TYR A 32 -13.15 -9.89 18.30
CA TYR A 32 -13.91 -9.88 17.05
C TYR A 32 -13.27 -10.73 15.95
N GLU A 33 -11.94 -10.69 15.80
CA GLU A 33 -11.25 -11.47 14.76
C GLU A 33 -11.43 -12.98 14.98
N GLN A 34 -11.28 -13.46 16.21
CA GLN A 34 -11.45 -14.86 16.57
C GLN A 34 -12.90 -15.32 16.38
N ARG A 35 -13.87 -14.50 16.83
CA ARG A 35 -15.29 -14.78 16.62
C ARG A 35 -15.65 -14.80 15.15
N PHE A 36 -15.12 -13.88 14.37
CA PHE A 36 -15.31 -13.81 12.92
C PHE A 36 -14.79 -15.08 12.27
N GLN A 37 -13.58 -15.52 12.61
CA GLN A 37 -12.97 -16.72 12.01
C GLN A 37 -13.79 -17.97 12.30
N VAL A 38 -14.20 -18.21 13.54
CA VAL A 38 -15.03 -19.39 13.89
C VAL A 38 -16.39 -19.34 13.19
N THR A 39 -17.00 -18.16 13.09
CA THR A 39 -18.28 -18.01 12.40
C THR A 39 -18.12 -18.25 10.89
N LYS A 40 -17.01 -17.83 10.29
CA LYS A 40 -16.69 -18.08 8.89
C LYS A 40 -16.52 -19.58 8.61
N GLU A 41 -15.82 -20.31 9.45
CA GLU A 41 -15.69 -21.77 9.32
C GLU A 41 -17.07 -22.47 9.35
N ARG A 42 -17.96 -22.03 10.26
CA ARG A 42 -19.35 -22.55 10.32
C ARG A 42 -20.10 -22.22 9.04
N LEU A 43 -19.98 -21.02 8.51
CA LEU A 43 -20.59 -20.63 7.24
C LEU A 43 -20.09 -21.54 6.09
N GLU A 44 -18.79 -21.77 5.99
CA GLU A 44 -18.22 -22.62 4.94
C GLU A 44 -18.73 -24.05 5.01
N MET A 45 -18.92 -24.59 6.22
CA MET A 45 -19.53 -25.91 6.40
C MET A 45 -20.96 -25.94 5.90
N TYR A 46 -21.80 -24.95 6.26
CA TYR A 46 -23.18 -24.85 5.77
C TYR A 46 -23.24 -24.67 4.25
N ILE A 47 -22.31 -23.92 3.66
CA ILE A 47 -22.20 -23.81 2.21
C ILE A 47 -21.90 -25.18 1.57
N LYS A 48 -20.96 -25.95 2.12
CA LYS A 48 -20.63 -27.30 1.64
C LYS A 48 -21.80 -28.27 1.77
N LEU A 49 -22.60 -28.13 2.83
CA LEU A 49 -23.83 -28.89 3.06
C LEU A 49 -25.03 -28.38 2.23
N LYS A 50 -24.86 -27.33 1.44
CA LYS A 50 -25.94 -26.67 0.68
C LYS A 50 -27.10 -26.19 1.56
N ASN A 51 -26.86 -25.91 2.83
CA ASN A 51 -27.86 -25.39 3.75
C ASN A 51 -27.90 -23.86 3.71
N ALA A 52 -28.65 -23.31 2.74
CA ALA A 52 -28.71 -21.86 2.51
C ALA A 52 -29.25 -21.09 3.73
N ALA A 53 -30.25 -21.63 4.44
CA ALA A 53 -30.86 -20.96 5.58
C ALA A 53 -29.85 -20.76 6.72
N GLN A 54 -29.14 -21.83 7.12
CA GLN A 54 -28.13 -21.73 8.18
C GLN A 54 -26.91 -20.94 7.73
N ALA A 55 -26.51 -21.06 6.47
CA ALA A 55 -25.44 -20.24 5.90
C ALA A 55 -25.78 -18.74 5.97
N GLN A 56 -27.00 -18.35 5.64
CA GLN A 56 -27.44 -16.95 5.75
C GLN A 56 -27.38 -16.40 7.19
N VAL A 57 -27.74 -17.22 8.18
CA VAL A 57 -27.63 -16.83 9.60
C VAL A 57 -26.17 -16.55 9.97
N GLN A 58 -25.23 -17.39 9.53
CA GLN A 58 -23.80 -17.17 9.80
C GLN A 58 -23.30 -15.93 9.06
N LEU A 59 -23.75 -15.69 7.82
CA LEU A 59 -23.36 -14.51 7.05
C LEU A 59 -23.81 -13.22 7.74
N ASN A 60 -25.04 -13.17 8.24
CA ASN A 60 -25.55 -12.03 9.01
C ASN A 60 -24.75 -11.81 10.31
N THR A 61 -24.31 -12.90 10.96
CA THR A 61 -23.46 -12.81 12.15
C THR A 61 -22.06 -12.22 11.80
N LEU A 62 -21.47 -12.63 10.67
CA LEU A 62 -20.20 -12.08 10.19
C LEU A 62 -20.30 -10.60 9.88
N ASP A 63 -21.41 -10.17 9.25
CA ASP A 63 -21.67 -8.76 8.95
C ASP A 63 -21.71 -7.90 10.22
N ASN A 64 -22.44 -8.37 11.24
CA ASN A 64 -22.49 -7.71 12.55
C ASN A 64 -21.11 -7.64 13.23
N LEU A 65 -20.34 -8.73 13.19
CA LEU A 65 -19.00 -8.78 13.80
C LEU A 65 -18.03 -7.82 13.10
N ALA A 66 -18.03 -7.78 11.77
CA ALA A 66 -17.19 -6.86 11.00
C ALA A 66 -17.56 -5.40 11.26
N SER A 67 -18.89 -5.10 11.33
CA SER A 67 -19.38 -3.76 11.62
C SER A 67 -19.00 -3.29 13.03
N GLN A 68 -19.12 -4.17 14.04
CA GLN A 68 -18.76 -3.86 15.42
C GLN A 68 -17.25 -3.70 15.62
N ALA A 69 -16.45 -4.47 14.89
CA ALA A 69 -15.00 -4.38 14.95
C ALA A 69 -14.47 -3.08 14.34
N GLY A 70 -15.14 -2.53 13.32
CA GLY A 70 -14.67 -1.38 12.56
C GLY A 70 -13.33 -1.58 11.86
N ASP A 71 -12.94 -2.84 11.64
CA ASP A 71 -11.65 -3.25 11.08
C ASP A 71 -11.78 -3.50 9.58
N GLU A 72 -10.94 -2.84 8.80
CA GLU A 72 -10.93 -2.96 7.34
C GLU A 72 -10.61 -4.38 6.86
N LYS A 73 -9.70 -5.08 7.54
CA LYS A 73 -9.33 -6.46 7.20
C LYS A 73 -10.53 -7.40 7.35
N LEU A 74 -11.31 -7.25 8.42
CA LEU A 74 -12.54 -8.02 8.63
C LEU A 74 -13.61 -7.65 7.60
N SER A 75 -13.75 -6.36 7.28
CA SER A 75 -14.67 -5.90 6.24
C SER A 75 -14.33 -6.48 4.86
N ASN A 76 -13.06 -6.53 4.50
CA ASN A 76 -12.61 -7.13 3.24
C ASN A 76 -12.81 -8.66 3.24
N ASN A 77 -12.53 -9.33 4.35
CA ASN A 77 -12.80 -10.76 4.51
C ASN A 77 -14.30 -11.07 4.42
N LEU A 78 -15.15 -10.19 4.94
CA LEU A 78 -16.60 -10.31 4.81
C LEU A 78 -17.02 -10.25 3.34
N LEU A 79 -16.54 -9.29 2.55
CA LEU A 79 -16.86 -9.16 1.13
C LEU A 79 -16.48 -10.42 0.33
N TYR A 80 -15.33 -11.01 0.58
CA TYR A 80 -14.94 -12.29 0.00
C TYR A 80 -15.90 -13.43 0.37
N THR A 81 -16.26 -13.48 1.65
CA THR A 81 -17.14 -14.52 2.18
C THR A 81 -18.57 -14.38 1.65
N GLN A 82 -19.07 -13.16 1.57
CA GLN A 82 -20.38 -12.82 0.96
C GLN A 82 -20.41 -13.25 -0.51
N ALA A 83 -19.40 -12.91 -1.28
CA ALA A 83 -19.31 -13.29 -2.68
C ALA A 83 -19.34 -14.82 -2.85
N GLY A 84 -18.55 -15.55 -2.06
CA GLY A 84 -18.52 -17.01 -2.07
C GLY A 84 -19.90 -17.63 -1.77
N TYR A 85 -20.59 -17.08 -0.78
CA TYR A 85 -21.97 -17.48 -0.45
C TYR A 85 -22.93 -17.23 -1.63
N TYR A 86 -22.98 -16.00 -2.12
CA TYR A 86 -23.90 -15.60 -3.17
C TYR A 86 -23.71 -16.42 -4.46
N TYR A 87 -22.48 -16.61 -4.92
CA TYR A 87 -22.21 -17.43 -6.10
C TYR A 87 -22.57 -18.89 -5.92
N THR A 88 -22.37 -19.45 -4.71
CA THR A 88 -22.72 -20.85 -4.43
C THR A 88 -24.22 -21.10 -4.46
N PHE A 89 -25.03 -20.09 -4.10
CA PHE A 89 -26.49 -20.19 -4.09
C PHE A 89 -27.16 -19.49 -5.28
N GLY A 90 -26.36 -19.18 -6.34
CA GLY A 90 -26.89 -18.66 -7.62
C GLY A 90 -27.27 -17.19 -7.61
N GLN A 91 -26.96 -16.47 -6.54
CA GLN A 91 -27.22 -15.03 -6.40
C GLN A 91 -26.08 -14.22 -7.02
N ASN A 92 -25.87 -14.36 -8.34
CA ASN A 92 -24.70 -13.86 -9.03
C ASN A 92 -24.54 -12.33 -8.95
N GLU A 93 -25.64 -11.58 -9.01
CA GLU A 93 -25.61 -10.11 -8.94
C GLU A 93 -25.07 -9.59 -7.60
N GLN A 94 -25.51 -10.21 -6.48
CA GLN A 94 -24.99 -9.86 -5.16
C GLN A 94 -23.51 -10.25 -5.01
N GLY A 95 -23.13 -11.40 -5.57
CA GLY A 95 -21.73 -11.82 -5.63
C GLY A 95 -20.85 -10.84 -6.40
N ASP A 96 -21.33 -10.40 -7.58
CA ASP A 96 -20.65 -9.40 -8.41
C ASP A 96 -20.50 -8.06 -7.66
N ALA A 97 -21.56 -7.61 -6.97
CA ALA A 97 -21.54 -6.37 -6.21
C ALA A 97 -20.49 -6.40 -5.07
N ALA A 98 -20.44 -7.52 -4.32
CA ALA A 98 -19.47 -7.69 -3.24
C ALA A 98 -18.01 -7.69 -3.76
N PHE A 99 -17.73 -8.42 -4.84
CA PHE A 99 -16.43 -8.43 -5.48
C PHE A 99 -16.04 -7.09 -6.07
N GLN A 100 -16.96 -6.41 -6.75
CA GLN A 100 -16.68 -5.11 -7.35
C GLN A 100 -16.35 -4.06 -6.29
N LYS A 101 -17.06 -4.07 -5.16
CA LYS A 101 -16.75 -3.19 -4.02
C LYS A 101 -15.33 -3.42 -3.53
N LEU A 102 -14.92 -4.67 -3.33
CA LEU A 102 -13.59 -5.03 -2.86
C LEU A 102 -12.49 -4.62 -3.87
N ILE A 103 -12.71 -4.90 -5.16
CA ILE A 103 -11.80 -4.52 -6.25
C ILE A 103 -11.61 -2.99 -6.29
N ASN A 104 -12.71 -2.23 -6.17
CA ASN A 104 -12.64 -0.77 -6.19
C ASN A 104 -11.83 -0.22 -5.01
N GLN A 105 -12.05 -0.75 -3.80
CA GLN A 105 -11.28 -0.36 -2.61
C GLN A 105 -9.77 -0.59 -2.80
N TYR A 106 -9.37 -1.72 -3.37
CA TYR A 106 -7.95 -1.99 -3.64
C TYR A 106 -7.38 -1.14 -4.78
N LYS A 107 -8.19 -0.83 -5.82
CA LYS A 107 -7.79 0.08 -6.90
C LYS A 107 -7.52 1.50 -6.39
N GLU A 108 -8.41 2.03 -5.55
CA GLU A 108 -8.27 3.35 -4.93
C GLU A 108 -6.99 3.47 -4.09
N LYS A 109 -6.59 2.37 -3.44
CA LYS A 109 -5.35 2.28 -2.66
C LYS A 109 -4.11 1.94 -3.49
N LYS A 110 -4.25 1.75 -4.80
CA LYS A 110 -3.20 1.27 -5.70
C LYS A 110 -2.60 -0.09 -5.30
N GLU A 111 -3.36 -0.91 -4.58
CA GLU A 111 -2.97 -2.25 -4.15
C GLU A 111 -3.24 -3.28 -5.26
N TYR A 112 -2.56 -3.13 -6.39
CA TYR A 112 -2.84 -3.87 -7.63
C TYR A 112 -2.67 -5.38 -7.48
N GLU A 113 -1.75 -5.85 -6.66
CA GLU A 113 -1.61 -7.29 -6.38
C GLU A 113 -2.82 -7.87 -5.66
N LYS A 114 -3.44 -7.12 -4.74
CA LYS A 114 -4.67 -7.55 -4.08
C LYS A 114 -5.84 -7.62 -5.06
N VAL A 115 -5.88 -6.75 -6.07
CA VAL A 115 -6.86 -6.86 -7.16
C VAL A 115 -6.63 -8.13 -7.98
N ASN A 116 -5.36 -8.47 -8.29
CA ASN A 116 -5.02 -9.74 -8.94
C ASN A 116 -5.51 -10.94 -8.12
N ASP A 117 -5.31 -10.90 -6.80
CA ASP A 117 -5.77 -11.95 -5.90
C ASP A 117 -7.30 -12.04 -5.86
N CYS A 118 -8.02 -10.92 -5.94
CA CYS A 118 -9.47 -10.93 -6.08
C CYS A 118 -9.91 -11.72 -7.31
N TYR A 119 -9.37 -11.44 -8.48
CA TYR A 119 -9.73 -12.17 -9.69
C TYR A 119 -9.38 -13.65 -9.62
N ARG A 120 -8.19 -14.01 -9.11
CA ARG A 120 -7.78 -15.41 -8.93
C ARG A 120 -8.71 -16.17 -7.98
N ASN A 121 -9.12 -15.52 -6.88
CA ASN A 121 -10.05 -16.09 -5.91
C ASN A 121 -11.44 -16.27 -6.52
N LEU A 122 -11.92 -15.30 -7.31
CA LEU A 122 -13.20 -15.42 -7.98
C LEU A 122 -13.22 -16.57 -8.99
N ILE A 123 -12.14 -16.75 -9.76
CA ILE A 123 -11.96 -17.92 -10.65
C ILE A 123 -12.02 -19.21 -9.84
N SER A 124 -11.36 -19.26 -8.67
CA SER A 124 -11.40 -20.44 -7.78
C SER A 124 -12.81 -20.71 -7.25
N ILE A 125 -13.55 -19.66 -6.86
CA ILE A 125 -14.94 -19.78 -6.41
C ILE A 125 -15.83 -20.29 -7.55
N ALA A 126 -15.72 -19.72 -8.74
CA ALA A 126 -16.47 -20.14 -9.92
C ALA A 126 -16.23 -21.60 -10.28
N ARG A 127 -14.97 -22.05 -10.19
CA ARG A 127 -14.58 -23.46 -10.40
C ARG A 127 -15.20 -24.38 -9.36
N LYS A 128 -15.14 -24.02 -8.07
CA LYS A 128 -15.73 -24.82 -6.98
C LYS A 128 -17.26 -24.90 -7.08
N ALA A 129 -17.90 -23.85 -7.58
CA ALA A 129 -19.33 -23.79 -7.80
C ALA A 129 -19.78 -24.44 -9.12
N ASN A 130 -18.86 -24.95 -9.97
CA ASN A 130 -19.13 -25.39 -11.34
C ASN A 130 -19.86 -24.34 -12.19
N ASN A 131 -19.56 -23.07 -11.98
CA ASN A 131 -20.17 -21.94 -12.68
C ASN A 131 -19.27 -21.50 -13.84
N ALA A 132 -19.41 -22.19 -14.98
CA ALA A 132 -18.61 -21.93 -16.19
C ALA A 132 -18.79 -20.51 -16.73
N PRO A 133 -20.02 -19.95 -16.84
CA PRO A 133 -20.20 -18.57 -17.29
C PRO A 133 -19.51 -17.52 -16.40
N LEU A 134 -19.54 -17.72 -15.09
CA LEU A 134 -18.82 -16.83 -14.14
C LEU A 134 -17.32 -16.94 -14.33
N MET A 135 -16.82 -18.14 -14.54
CA MET A 135 -15.39 -18.39 -14.75
C MET A 135 -14.88 -17.68 -16.02
N GLU A 136 -15.57 -17.88 -17.16
CA GLU A 136 -15.26 -17.23 -18.45
C GLU A 136 -15.24 -15.71 -18.32
N ARG A 137 -16.34 -15.13 -17.84
CA ARG A 137 -16.47 -13.67 -17.64
C ARG A 137 -15.38 -13.11 -16.72
N THR A 138 -14.97 -13.88 -15.70
CA THR A 138 -13.93 -13.45 -14.77
C THR A 138 -12.55 -13.49 -15.42
N TYR A 139 -12.27 -14.49 -16.24
CA TYR A 139 -11.02 -14.54 -17.02
C TYR A 139 -10.90 -13.34 -17.97
N ASP A 140 -11.96 -13.00 -18.68
CA ASP A 140 -11.97 -11.84 -19.58
C ASP A 140 -11.66 -10.55 -18.84
N LYS A 141 -12.35 -10.32 -17.72
CA LYS A 141 -12.10 -9.16 -16.85
C LYS A 141 -10.67 -9.15 -16.29
N TYR A 142 -10.14 -10.31 -15.95
CA TYR A 142 -8.78 -10.43 -15.43
C TYR A 142 -7.72 -10.10 -16.47
N ILE A 143 -7.90 -10.56 -17.72
CA ILE A 143 -7.01 -10.22 -18.83
C ILE A 143 -6.99 -8.70 -19.05
N VAL A 144 -8.16 -8.08 -19.22
CA VAL A 144 -8.27 -6.63 -19.37
C VAL A 144 -7.63 -5.88 -18.19
N TRP A 145 -7.81 -6.37 -16.98
CA TRP A 145 -7.19 -5.80 -15.78
C TRP A 145 -5.67 -5.91 -15.83
N THR A 146 -5.10 -7.07 -16.16
CA THR A 146 -3.65 -7.26 -16.20
C THR A 146 -2.96 -6.35 -17.20
N ASP A 147 -3.58 -6.10 -18.34
CA ASP A 147 -3.07 -5.15 -19.34
C ASP A 147 -3.17 -3.70 -18.84
N SER A 148 -4.26 -3.36 -18.15
CA SER A 148 -4.43 -2.05 -17.52
C SER A 148 -3.38 -1.81 -16.41
N VAL A 149 -3.07 -2.82 -15.60
CA VAL A 149 -2.03 -2.71 -14.54
C VAL A 149 -0.65 -2.48 -15.12
N LYS A 150 -0.31 -3.13 -16.22
CA LYS A 150 0.98 -2.89 -16.91
C LYS A 150 1.12 -1.43 -17.32
N ALA A 151 0.05 -0.83 -17.87
CA ALA A 151 0.04 0.58 -18.25
C ALA A 151 0.17 1.50 -17.02
N LEU A 152 -0.65 1.29 -15.98
CA LEU A 152 -0.62 2.07 -14.74
C LEU A 152 0.73 2.00 -14.02
N THR A 153 1.33 0.82 -13.92
CA THR A 153 2.64 0.66 -13.27
C THR A 153 3.78 1.26 -14.10
N ALA A 154 3.65 1.30 -15.42
CA ALA A 154 4.61 1.99 -16.28
C ALA A 154 4.54 3.51 -16.08
N GLU A 155 3.33 4.08 -15.97
CA GLU A 155 3.10 5.50 -15.71
C GLU A 155 3.62 5.91 -14.32
N ASP A 156 3.33 5.15 -13.28
CA ASP A 156 3.84 5.40 -11.91
C ASP A 156 5.38 5.34 -11.87
N LYS A 157 6.00 4.40 -12.59
CA LYS A 157 7.47 4.31 -12.70
C LYS A 157 8.07 5.50 -13.44
N LEU A 158 7.42 5.96 -14.50
CA LEU A 158 7.86 7.13 -15.26
C LEU A 158 7.78 8.39 -14.40
N GLY A 159 6.68 8.59 -13.68
CA GLY A 159 6.52 9.71 -12.75
C GLY A 159 7.58 9.72 -11.64
N ALA A 160 7.86 8.56 -11.04
CA ALA A 160 8.91 8.43 -10.02
C ALA A 160 10.32 8.69 -10.59
N LEU A 161 10.60 8.28 -11.83
CA LEU A 161 11.86 8.56 -12.51
C LEU A 161 12.01 10.06 -12.79
N GLN A 162 10.95 10.70 -13.26
CA GLN A 162 10.91 12.13 -13.53
C GLN A 162 11.16 12.96 -12.25
N GLN A 163 10.53 12.58 -11.15
CA GLN A 163 10.77 13.23 -9.85
C GLN A 163 12.23 13.08 -9.38
N LYS A 164 12.84 11.90 -9.55
CA LYS A 164 14.26 11.70 -9.24
C LYS A 164 15.17 12.54 -10.12
N TYR A 165 14.83 12.66 -11.40
CA TYR A 165 15.57 13.50 -12.34
C TYR A 165 15.53 14.98 -11.92
N ASP A 166 14.34 15.49 -11.61
CA ASP A 166 14.16 16.88 -11.16
C ASP A 166 14.91 17.15 -9.85
N GLN A 167 14.87 16.23 -8.89
CA GLN A 167 15.68 16.33 -7.65
C GLN A 167 17.18 16.34 -7.93
N SER A 168 17.65 15.54 -8.89
CA SER A 168 19.07 15.53 -9.27
C SER A 168 19.50 16.84 -9.95
N LEU A 169 18.65 17.42 -10.79
CA LEU A 169 18.89 18.73 -11.39
C LEU A 169 18.99 19.84 -10.34
N GLN A 170 18.08 19.89 -9.39
CA GLN A 170 18.14 20.84 -8.27
C GLN A 170 19.44 20.70 -7.48
N THR A 171 19.84 19.47 -7.18
CA THR A 171 21.09 19.20 -6.45
C THR A 171 22.32 19.68 -7.24
N ILE A 172 22.32 19.52 -8.57
CA ILE A 172 23.41 20.00 -9.44
C ILE A 172 23.43 21.54 -9.44
N GLN A 173 22.28 22.19 -9.61
CA GLN A 173 22.19 23.65 -9.56
C GLN A 173 22.70 24.22 -8.22
N GLU A 174 22.27 23.64 -7.09
CA GLU A 174 22.78 24.06 -5.78
C GLU A 174 24.29 23.91 -5.62
N LYS A 175 24.88 22.86 -6.23
CA LYS A 175 26.34 22.68 -6.21
C LYS A 175 27.05 23.69 -7.09
N ASP A 176 26.50 23.98 -8.27
CA ASP A 176 27.08 24.99 -9.17
C ASP A 176 26.99 26.38 -8.57
N ASP A 177 25.90 26.74 -7.92
CA ASP A 177 25.77 28.01 -7.19
C ASP A 177 26.80 28.12 -6.06
N LYS A 178 26.96 27.08 -5.25
CA LYS A 178 27.99 27.05 -4.19
C LYS A 178 29.40 27.11 -4.75
N LEU A 179 29.65 26.50 -5.91
CA LEU A 179 30.96 26.54 -6.58
C LEU A 179 31.24 27.92 -7.11
N SER A 180 30.28 28.58 -7.75
CA SER A 180 30.40 29.94 -8.26
C SER A 180 30.70 30.95 -7.13
N VAL A 181 29.99 30.88 -6.00
CA VAL A 181 30.24 31.71 -4.82
C VAL A 181 31.66 31.50 -4.29
N LYS A 182 32.15 30.25 -4.22
CA LYS A 182 33.55 29.96 -3.82
C LYS A 182 34.57 30.56 -4.80
N GLN A 183 34.30 30.47 -6.11
CA GLN A 183 35.17 31.07 -7.13
C GLN A 183 35.25 32.58 -6.99
N TYR A 184 34.11 33.26 -6.79
CA TYR A 184 34.05 34.73 -6.56
C TYR A 184 34.84 35.12 -5.29
N MET A 185 34.72 34.34 -4.19
CA MET A 185 35.50 34.59 -2.97
C MET A 185 37.01 34.43 -3.19
N ILE A 186 37.42 33.42 -3.94
CA ILE A 186 38.87 33.18 -4.24
C ILE A 186 39.40 34.35 -5.11
N VAL A 187 38.67 34.74 -6.17
CA VAL A 187 39.08 35.85 -7.02
C VAL A 187 39.16 37.15 -6.23
N GLY A 188 38.16 37.44 -5.36
CA GLY A 188 38.17 38.60 -4.47
C GLY A 188 39.36 38.62 -3.52
N LEU A 189 39.73 37.45 -2.96
CA LEU A 189 40.90 37.33 -2.07
C LEU A 189 42.19 37.57 -2.80
N ILE A 190 42.39 37.04 -4.01
CA ILE A 190 43.54 37.26 -4.86
C ILE A 190 43.68 38.74 -5.22
N THR A 191 42.61 39.38 -5.65
CA THR A 191 42.62 40.81 -5.99
C THR A 191 42.96 41.68 -4.78
N PHE A 192 42.43 41.36 -3.60
CA PHE A 192 42.78 42.05 -2.36
C PHE A 192 44.28 41.91 -2.02
N VAL A 193 44.85 40.71 -2.14
CA VAL A 193 46.30 40.50 -1.90
C VAL A 193 47.16 41.28 -2.87
N VAL A 194 46.80 41.33 -4.16
CA VAL A 194 47.50 42.10 -5.18
C VAL A 194 47.48 43.61 -4.85
N ILE A 195 46.34 44.16 -4.45
CA ILE A 195 46.22 45.57 -4.03
C ILE A 195 47.09 45.85 -2.78
N LEU A 196 47.11 44.95 -1.81
CA LEU A 196 47.92 45.06 -0.61
C LEU A 196 49.44 45.13 -0.95
N ILE A 197 49.90 44.26 -1.83
CA ILE A 197 51.30 44.20 -2.29
C ILE A 197 51.64 45.54 -3.01
N ALA A 198 50.76 46.00 -3.90
CA ALA A 198 50.97 47.28 -4.61
C ALA A 198 51.03 48.46 -3.65
N ALA A 199 50.20 48.49 -2.62
CA ALA A 199 50.19 49.55 -1.59
C ALA A 199 51.52 49.50 -0.75
N LEU A 200 51.98 48.33 -0.40
CA LEU A 200 53.24 48.16 0.34
C LEU A 200 54.44 48.61 -0.51
N LEU A 201 54.48 48.26 -1.80
CA LEU A 201 55.55 48.68 -2.71
C LEU A 201 55.52 50.23 -2.88
N PHE A 202 54.34 50.81 -3.00
CA PHE A 202 54.18 52.27 -3.10
C PHE A 202 54.64 52.98 -1.82
N LEU A 203 54.29 52.43 -0.66
CA LEU A 203 54.75 52.96 0.63
C LEU A 203 56.29 52.85 0.77
N GLY A 204 56.82 51.72 0.39
CA GLY A 204 58.29 51.50 0.35
C GLY A 204 59.00 52.50 -0.56
N PHE A 205 58.43 52.76 -1.75
CA PHE A 205 58.95 53.79 -2.67
C PHE A 205 58.89 55.21 -2.07
N LEU A 206 57.82 55.55 -1.39
CA LEU A 206 57.71 56.86 -0.70
C LEU A 206 58.73 56.95 0.43
N LEU A 207 58.95 55.95 1.22
CA LEU A 207 59.94 55.93 2.31
C LEU A 207 61.38 56.05 1.76
N LEU A 208 61.71 55.35 0.68
CA LEU A 208 63.01 55.51 0.01
C LEU A 208 63.22 56.97 -0.50
N ARG A 209 62.19 57.58 -1.02
CA ARG A 209 62.22 58.98 -1.49
C ARG A 209 62.41 60.00 -0.34
N PHE A 210 61.94 59.71 0.86
CA PHE A 210 62.10 60.55 2.06
C PHE A 210 63.44 60.27 2.82
N ILE A 211 63.97 59.05 2.75
CA ILE A 211 65.21 58.63 3.49
C ILE A 211 66.42 58.96 2.67
N VAL A 212 66.38 59.08 1.34
CA VAL A 212 67.48 59.53 0.52
C VAL A 212 67.32 61.06 0.31
N PRO A 213 67.72 61.88 1.30
CA PRO A 213 67.89 63.28 1.02
C PRO A 213 69.11 63.44 0.16
N VAL A 214 68.86 63.95 -1.01
CA VAL A 214 69.83 64.77 -1.80
C VAL A 214 71.15 64.95 -1.12
N SER A 215 72.11 64.08 -1.42
CA SER A 215 73.54 64.40 -1.25
C SER A 215 74.06 64.71 -2.63
N TYR A 216 73.75 65.96 -3.12
CA TYR A 216 74.42 66.60 -4.17
C TYR A 216 74.59 68.09 -3.80
N THR A 217 75.72 68.39 -3.16
CA THR A 217 76.56 69.53 -3.39
C THR A 217 77.98 69.21 -3.16
#